data_e25ee6cbaf4b67e62b16f1143729c0fd
#
_entry.id   e25ee6cbaf4b67e62b16f1143729c0fd
#
_cell.length_a   1.000
_cell.length_b   1.000
_cell.length_c   1.000
_cell.angle_alpha   90.00
_cell.angle_beta   90.00
_cell.angle_gamma   90.00
#
_symmetry.space_group_name_H-M   'P 1'
#
loop_
_entity.id
_entity.type
_entity.pdbx_description
1 polymer ?
#
loop_
_entity_poly.entity_id
_entity_poly.type
_entity_poly.pdbx_seq_one_letter_code
_entity_poly.pdbx_strand_id
1 'polypeptide(L)'
;MHEAPDPLRLELAAAAARLIADSGLDYANAKKKALRQVLGDGPVPRGSMPDNDEIDAALREHLELFDADHARRVAERRRTAAALMKRLQAFHPYLTGAVWKGIVTEHAPIHLQLFHDNPKDVEIELLNEGVDFEVSTVPHFRSGAEVEAIGFYLGDAPVLLSLYGHDDLRGALRGGPAGAERGNRDALLERLEQAA
;
A
#
# COMPACT_ATOMS: atom_id res chain seq x y z
N MET A 1 -24.32 -20.01 -9.70
CA MET A 1 -24.58 -18.91 -10.66
C MET A 1 -23.71 -17.75 -10.24
N HIS A 2 -22.65 -17.44 -11.01
CA HIS A 2 -21.91 -16.20 -10.82
C HIS A 2 -22.80 -15.07 -11.36
N GLU A 3 -23.33 -14.27 -10.47
CA GLU A 3 -24.00 -13.02 -10.83
C GLU A 3 -22.95 -12.14 -11.51
N ALA A 4 -23.26 -11.64 -12.70
CA ALA A 4 -22.35 -10.74 -13.40
C ALA A 4 -22.11 -9.51 -12.49
N PRO A 5 -20.86 -9.02 -12.39
CA PRO A 5 -20.58 -7.88 -11.54
C PRO A 5 -21.42 -6.68 -11.97
N ASP A 6 -21.94 -5.94 -10.98
CA ASP A 6 -22.76 -4.75 -11.21
C ASP A 6 -21.99 -3.74 -12.09
N PRO A 7 -22.51 -3.37 -13.27
CA PRO A 7 -21.82 -2.43 -14.17
C PRO A 7 -21.45 -1.11 -13.51
N LEU A 8 -22.32 -0.58 -12.63
CA LEU A 8 -22.04 0.65 -11.89
C LEU A 8 -20.88 0.46 -10.91
N ARG A 9 -20.79 -0.70 -10.26
CA ARG A 9 -19.70 -1.04 -9.33
C ARG A 9 -18.36 -1.10 -10.05
N LEU A 10 -18.32 -1.68 -11.26
CA LEU A 10 -17.14 -1.70 -12.12
C LEU A 10 -16.75 -0.29 -12.58
N GLU A 11 -17.71 0.53 -12.98
CA GLU A 11 -17.46 1.91 -13.40
C GLU A 11 -16.89 2.76 -12.25
N LEU A 12 -17.43 2.61 -11.05
CA LEU A 12 -16.92 3.28 -9.85
C LEU A 12 -15.50 2.80 -9.47
N ALA A 13 -15.21 1.50 -9.61
CA ALA A 13 -13.88 0.97 -9.39
C ALA A 13 -12.87 1.55 -10.38
N ALA A 14 -13.21 1.60 -11.67
CA ALA A 14 -12.37 2.17 -12.72
C ALA A 14 -12.15 3.69 -12.54
N ALA A 15 -13.18 4.43 -12.13
CA ALA A 15 -13.07 5.87 -11.84
C ALA A 15 -12.17 6.12 -10.62
N ALA A 16 -12.32 5.34 -9.54
CA ALA A 16 -11.47 5.42 -8.36
C ALA A 16 -10.02 5.07 -8.69
N ALA A 17 -9.78 4.02 -9.47
CA ALA A 17 -8.45 3.60 -9.91
C ALA A 17 -7.72 4.71 -10.68
N ARG A 18 -8.39 5.37 -11.63
CA ARG A 18 -7.81 6.53 -12.34
C ARG A 18 -7.44 7.67 -11.41
N LEU A 19 -8.29 7.99 -10.43
CA LEU A 19 -8.01 9.03 -9.45
C LEU A 19 -6.82 8.70 -8.55
N ILE A 20 -6.63 7.43 -8.21
CA ILE A 20 -5.44 6.96 -7.48
C ILE A 20 -4.21 7.09 -8.37
N ALA A 21 -4.28 6.63 -9.63
CA ALA A 21 -3.16 6.67 -10.56
C ALA A 21 -2.71 8.11 -10.85
N ASP A 22 -3.65 8.99 -11.20
CA ASP A 22 -3.35 10.34 -11.71
C ASP A 22 -3.10 11.37 -10.60
N SER A 23 -3.78 11.22 -9.46
CA SER A 23 -3.80 12.24 -8.40
C SER A 23 -3.26 11.76 -7.04
N GLY A 24 -2.85 10.50 -6.92
CA GLY A 24 -2.33 9.94 -5.68
C GLY A 24 -3.33 9.91 -4.51
N LEU A 25 -4.65 9.89 -4.80
CA LEU A 25 -5.66 9.86 -3.76
C LEU A 25 -5.63 8.50 -3.02
N ASP A 26 -5.90 8.54 -1.73
CA ASP A 26 -6.20 7.32 -0.97
C ASP A 26 -7.56 6.71 -1.39
N TYR A 27 -7.79 5.45 -1.02
CA TYR A 27 -9.00 4.71 -1.42
C TYR A 27 -10.30 5.40 -0.98
N ALA A 28 -10.34 5.97 0.21
CA ALA A 28 -11.56 6.61 0.73
C ALA A 28 -11.91 7.87 -0.06
N ASN A 29 -10.92 8.73 -0.31
CA ASN A 29 -11.09 9.95 -1.11
C ASN A 29 -11.34 9.63 -2.58
N ALA A 30 -10.67 8.62 -3.14
CA ALA A 30 -10.89 8.17 -4.50
C ALA A 30 -12.32 7.65 -4.70
N LYS A 31 -12.84 6.79 -3.80
CA LYS A 31 -14.24 6.33 -3.82
C LYS A 31 -15.24 7.48 -3.75
N LYS A 32 -15.02 8.41 -2.82
CA LYS A 32 -15.90 9.57 -2.64
C LYS A 32 -15.93 10.46 -3.89
N LYS A 33 -14.78 10.70 -4.51
CA LYS A 33 -14.68 11.52 -5.73
C LYS A 33 -15.23 10.79 -6.95
N ALA A 34 -14.98 9.48 -7.08
CA ALA A 34 -15.55 8.64 -8.13
C ALA A 34 -17.08 8.65 -8.09
N LEU A 35 -17.69 8.51 -6.91
CA LEU A 35 -19.12 8.62 -6.75
C LEU A 35 -19.69 9.93 -7.32
N ARG A 36 -19.07 11.04 -6.98
CA ARG A 36 -19.51 12.36 -7.48
C ARG A 36 -19.34 12.49 -8.99
N GLN A 37 -18.29 11.90 -9.57
CA GLN A 37 -18.06 11.95 -11.01
C GLN A 37 -19.05 11.10 -11.79
N VAL A 38 -19.43 9.92 -11.27
CA VAL A 38 -20.29 8.95 -11.98
C VAL A 38 -21.78 9.22 -11.72
N LEU A 39 -22.16 9.49 -10.48
CA LEU A 39 -23.59 9.66 -10.09
C LEU A 39 -24.00 11.11 -9.85
N GLY A 40 -23.05 12.06 -9.80
CA GLY A 40 -23.36 13.42 -9.36
C GLY A 40 -23.90 13.46 -7.93
N ASP A 41 -25.02 14.17 -7.74
CA ASP A 41 -25.75 14.24 -6.46
C ASP A 41 -26.85 13.16 -6.34
N GLY A 42 -26.85 12.18 -7.25
CA GLY A 42 -27.85 11.10 -7.28
C GLY A 42 -27.72 10.12 -6.11
N PRO A 43 -28.78 9.37 -5.79
CA PRO A 43 -28.74 8.37 -4.74
C PRO A 43 -27.78 7.22 -5.09
N VAL A 44 -27.02 6.77 -4.10
CA VAL A 44 -26.10 5.64 -4.24
C VAL A 44 -26.87 4.32 -4.06
N PRO A 45 -27.01 3.46 -5.09
CA PRO A 45 -27.66 2.19 -4.94
C PRO A 45 -26.94 1.29 -3.92
N ARG A 46 -27.70 0.49 -3.19
CA ARG A 46 -27.11 -0.44 -2.23
C ARG A 46 -26.22 -1.46 -2.94
N GLY A 47 -25.01 -1.67 -2.43
CA GLY A 47 -24.08 -2.67 -2.95
C GLY A 47 -23.25 -2.21 -4.16
N SER A 48 -23.46 -1.02 -4.72
CA SER A 48 -22.69 -0.50 -5.86
C SER A 48 -21.28 0.05 -5.50
N MET A 49 -20.99 0.23 -4.20
CA MET A 49 -19.65 0.66 -3.79
C MET A 49 -18.63 -0.45 -3.97
N PRO A 50 -17.55 -0.21 -4.75
CA PRO A 50 -16.46 -1.18 -4.87
C PRO A 50 -15.69 -1.33 -3.56
N ASP A 51 -15.24 -2.53 -3.28
CA ASP A 51 -14.24 -2.76 -2.25
C ASP A 51 -12.83 -2.39 -2.72
N ASN A 52 -11.83 -2.54 -1.85
CA ASN A 52 -10.46 -2.17 -2.22
C ASN A 52 -9.83 -3.15 -3.21
N ASP A 53 -10.20 -4.43 -3.16
CA ASP A 53 -9.66 -5.45 -4.07
C ASP A 53 -10.16 -5.22 -5.51
N GLU A 54 -11.40 -4.79 -5.68
CA GLU A 54 -11.95 -4.41 -6.99
C GLU A 54 -11.27 -3.16 -7.55
N ILE A 55 -10.96 -2.18 -6.69
CA ILE A 55 -10.19 -1.00 -7.10
C ILE A 55 -8.75 -1.40 -7.45
N ASP A 56 -8.12 -2.30 -6.68
CA ASP A 56 -6.78 -2.80 -6.98
C ASP A 56 -6.73 -3.53 -8.33
N ALA A 57 -7.75 -4.33 -8.65
CA ALA A 57 -7.88 -5.00 -9.95
C ALA A 57 -8.00 -3.97 -11.09
N ALA A 58 -8.89 -2.97 -10.95
CA ALA A 58 -9.07 -1.91 -11.93
C ALA A 58 -7.80 -1.03 -12.06
N LEU A 59 -7.10 -0.76 -10.96
CA LEU A 59 -5.85 -0.01 -10.97
C LEU A 59 -4.72 -0.77 -11.68
N ARG A 60 -4.63 -2.08 -11.46
CA ARG A 60 -3.67 -2.94 -12.16
C ARG A 60 -3.90 -2.89 -13.67
N GLU A 61 -5.14 -3.10 -14.11
CA GLU A 61 -5.51 -3.03 -15.53
C GLU A 61 -5.18 -1.66 -16.12
N HIS A 62 -5.51 -0.57 -15.42
CA HIS A 62 -5.22 0.78 -15.86
C HIS A 62 -3.71 1.01 -16.03
N LEU A 63 -2.89 0.62 -15.06
CA LEU A 63 -1.45 0.80 -15.10
C LEU A 63 -0.80 -0.06 -16.21
N GLU A 64 -1.25 -1.30 -16.40
CA GLU A 64 -0.76 -2.19 -17.47
C GLU A 64 -1.06 -1.64 -18.87
N LEU A 65 -2.20 -0.99 -19.05
CA LEU A 65 -2.63 -0.46 -20.35
C LEU A 65 -2.05 0.92 -20.69
N PHE A 66 -1.89 1.78 -19.68
CA PHE A 66 -1.62 3.21 -19.91
C PHE A 66 -0.27 3.70 -19.37
N ASP A 67 0.42 2.90 -18.54
CA ASP A 67 1.71 3.28 -17.96
C ASP A 67 2.83 2.36 -18.45
N ALA A 68 3.52 2.79 -19.50
CA ALA A 68 4.61 2.02 -20.10
C ALA A 68 5.79 1.77 -19.14
N ASP A 69 5.97 2.61 -18.14
CA ASP A 69 7.05 2.53 -17.15
C ASP A 69 6.66 1.73 -15.89
N HIS A 70 5.40 1.28 -15.79
CA HIS A 70 4.87 0.64 -14.59
C HIS A 70 5.72 -0.56 -14.13
N ALA A 71 6.02 -1.50 -15.02
CA ALA A 71 6.81 -2.70 -14.67
C ALA A 71 8.21 -2.34 -14.15
N ARG A 72 8.88 -1.36 -14.78
CA ARG A 72 10.18 -0.85 -14.33
C ARG A 72 10.07 -0.21 -12.96
N ARG A 73 9.07 0.63 -12.74
CA ARG A 73 8.82 1.30 -11.45
C ARG A 73 8.55 0.28 -10.33
N VAL A 74 7.75 -0.75 -10.58
CA VAL A 74 7.52 -1.84 -9.62
C VAL A 74 8.84 -2.51 -9.21
N ALA A 75 9.69 -2.86 -10.19
CA ALA A 75 10.96 -3.49 -9.92
C ALA A 75 11.92 -2.58 -9.13
N GLU A 76 12.01 -1.31 -9.49
CA GLU A 76 12.83 -0.30 -8.79
C GLU A 76 12.36 -0.10 -7.35
N ARG A 77 11.06 0.11 -7.11
CA ARG A 77 10.49 0.28 -5.76
C ARG A 77 10.70 -0.96 -4.90
N ARG A 78 10.57 -2.16 -5.46
CA ARG A 78 10.82 -3.42 -4.75
C ARG A 78 12.30 -3.59 -4.37
N ARG A 79 13.25 -3.22 -5.24
CA ARG A 79 14.69 -3.25 -4.93
C ARG A 79 15.02 -2.24 -3.81
N THR A 80 14.50 -1.05 -3.88
CA THR A 80 14.65 -0.03 -2.83
C THR A 80 14.06 -0.50 -1.50
N ALA A 81 12.86 -1.10 -1.53
CA ALA A 81 12.23 -1.70 -0.36
C ALA A 81 13.09 -2.82 0.25
N ALA A 82 13.64 -3.73 -0.57
CA ALA A 82 14.48 -4.82 -0.09
C ALA A 82 15.78 -4.32 0.58
N ALA A 83 16.37 -3.25 0.05
CA ALA A 83 17.54 -2.61 0.64
C ALA A 83 17.19 -1.94 1.98
N LEU A 84 16.06 -1.21 2.05
CA LEU A 84 15.58 -0.59 3.29
C LEU A 84 15.23 -1.65 4.35
N MET A 85 14.56 -2.74 3.97
CA MET A 85 14.24 -3.84 4.89
C MET A 85 15.49 -4.51 5.46
N LYS A 86 16.59 -4.57 4.68
CA LYS A 86 17.88 -5.07 5.18
C LYS A 86 18.45 -4.12 6.25
N ARG A 87 18.38 -2.81 6.03
CA ARG A 87 18.85 -1.80 7.01
C ARG A 87 18.06 -1.85 8.30
N LEU A 88 16.74 -1.99 8.19
CA LEU A 88 15.80 -2.02 9.30
C LEU A 88 15.52 -3.43 9.85
N GLN A 89 16.37 -4.42 9.55
CA GLN A 89 16.12 -5.83 9.90
C GLN A 89 15.91 -6.08 11.41
N ALA A 90 16.52 -5.26 12.26
CA ALA A 90 16.36 -5.35 13.72
C ALA A 90 14.92 -5.05 14.18
N PHE A 91 14.12 -4.37 13.36
CA PHE A 91 12.74 -3.97 13.65
C PHE A 91 11.69 -4.87 12.95
N HIS A 92 12.08 -6.03 12.47
CA HIS A 92 11.21 -7.05 11.84
C HIS A 92 10.31 -6.45 10.73
N PRO A 93 10.88 -5.90 9.64
CA PRO A 93 10.13 -5.23 8.58
C PRO A 93 9.34 -6.21 7.71
N TYR A 94 8.11 -5.82 7.37
CA TYR A 94 7.26 -6.46 6.36
C TYR A 94 6.80 -5.43 5.34
N LEU A 95 7.01 -5.71 4.07
CA LEU A 95 6.50 -4.87 2.98
C LEU A 95 5.01 -5.15 2.77
N THR A 96 4.21 -4.09 2.63
CA THR A 96 2.78 -4.14 2.36
C THR A 96 2.37 -3.10 1.31
N GLY A 97 1.07 -3.01 1.01
CA GLY A 97 0.51 -1.99 0.14
C GLY A 97 0.87 -2.14 -1.33
N ALA A 98 0.88 -1.02 -2.05
CA ALA A 98 0.99 -0.96 -3.50
C ALA A 98 2.26 -1.64 -4.05
N VAL A 99 3.40 -1.44 -3.41
CA VAL A 99 4.68 -2.03 -3.83
C VAL A 99 4.66 -3.55 -3.67
N TRP A 100 4.10 -4.06 -2.56
CA TRP A 100 3.91 -5.49 -2.37
C TRP A 100 2.97 -6.08 -3.41
N LYS A 101 1.83 -5.45 -3.64
CA LYS A 101 0.80 -5.88 -4.60
C LYS A 101 1.23 -5.71 -6.06
N GLY A 102 2.27 -4.91 -6.35
CA GLY A 102 2.74 -4.62 -7.70
C GLY A 102 1.84 -3.66 -8.49
N ILE A 103 1.14 -2.75 -7.80
CA ILE A 103 0.28 -1.70 -8.38
C ILE A 103 0.86 -0.31 -8.06
N VAL A 104 2.09 -0.08 -8.48
CA VAL A 104 2.90 1.10 -8.09
C VAL A 104 2.64 2.27 -9.02
N THR A 105 1.93 3.28 -8.51
CA THR A 105 1.83 4.62 -9.13
C THR A 105 3.07 5.46 -8.81
N GLU A 106 3.21 6.64 -9.42
CA GLU A 106 4.28 7.59 -9.07
C GLU A 106 4.22 8.01 -7.60
N HIS A 107 3.01 8.11 -7.04
CA HIS A 107 2.74 8.54 -5.67
C HIS A 107 2.78 7.43 -4.62
N ALA A 108 2.85 6.16 -5.05
CA ALA A 108 2.76 5.03 -4.15
C ALA A 108 3.98 4.95 -3.21
N PRO A 109 3.79 5.00 -1.88
CA PRO A 109 4.89 4.87 -0.94
C PRO A 109 5.39 3.42 -0.85
N ILE A 110 6.66 3.27 -0.49
CA ILE A 110 7.18 2.03 0.06
C ILE A 110 6.63 1.94 1.49
N HIS A 111 5.64 1.11 1.71
CA HIS A 111 5.00 0.95 3.01
C HIS A 111 5.57 -0.27 3.73
N LEU A 112 6.35 -0.03 4.79
CA LEU A 112 6.84 -1.07 5.69
C LEU A 112 6.08 -1.05 7.00
N GLN A 113 5.71 -2.23 7.48
CA GLN A 113 5.24 -2.47 8.83
C GLN A 113 6.42 -2.96 9.66
N LEU A 114 6.75 -2.26 10.74
CA LEU A 114 7.82 -2.61 11.65
C LEU A 114 7.21 -3.14 12.96
N PHE A 115 7.74 -4.25 13.47
CA PHE A 115 7.23 -4.91 14.68
C PHE A 115 8.29 -4.86 15.77
N HIS A 116 8.24 -3.77 16.58
CA HIS A 116 9.19 -3.50 17.64
C HIS A 116 8.51 -2.75 18.79
N ASP A 117 8.78 -3.14 20.05
CA ASP A 117 8.02 -2.62 21.19
C ASP A 117 8.31 -1.15 21.51
N ASN A 118 9.49 -0.65 21.15
CA ASN A 118 9.85 0.76 21.37
C ASN A 118 9.97 1.53 20.05
N PRO A 119 8.94 2.32 19.65
CA PRO A 119 9.00 3.11 18.41
C PRO A 119 10.18 4.09 18.36
N LYS A 120 10.66 4.58 19.52
CA LYS A 120 11.77 5.52 19.57
C LYS A 120 13.10 4.94 19.10
N ASP A 121 13.29 3.65 19.17
CA ASP A 121 14.50 3.00 18.66
C ASP A 121 14.59 3.16 17.13
N VAL A 122 13.45 3.13 16.42
CA VAL A 122 13.37 3.36 14.97
C VAL A 122 13.73 4.81 14.65
N GLU A 123 13.18 5.77 15.40
CA GLU A 123 13.51 7.20 15.22
C GLU A 123 15.01 7.46 15.43
N ILE A 124 15.59 6.88 16.49
CA ILE A 124 17.02 7.01 16.81
C ILE A 124 17.89 6.45 15.67
N GLU A 125 17.50 5.28 15.13
CA GLU A 125 18.24 4.69 14.00
C GLU A 125 18.20 5.60 12.77
N LEU A 126 17.04 6.13 12.40
CA LEU A 126 16.90 7.06 11.28
C LEU A 126 17.69 8.36 11.51
N LEU A 127 17.67 8.91 12.71
CA LEU A 127 18.47 10.10 13.07
C LEU A 127 19.97 9.83 12.97
N ASN A 128 20.44 8.67 13.43
CA ASN A 128 21.84 8.28 13.33
C ASN A 128 22.32 8.14 11.88
N GLU A 129 21.40 7.76 10.97
CA GLU A 129 21.65 7.70 9.54
C GLU A 129 21.48 9.04 8.82
N GLY A 130 21.10 10.10 9.54
CA GLY A 130 20.90 11.44 8.98
C GLY A 130 19.66 11.56 8.10
N VAL A 131 18.66 10.74 8.34
CA VAL A 131 17.38 10.79 7.62
C VAL A 131 16.47 11.84 8.23
N ASP A 132 16.03 12.81 7.43
CA ASP A 132 14.96 13.73 7.80
C ASP A 132 13.62 13.03 7.65
N PHE A 133 12.79 13.03 8.71
CA PHE A 133 11.50 12.36 8.71
C PHE A 133 10.44 13.15 9.47
N GLU A 134 9.17 12.82 9.19
CA GLU A 134 8.00 13.32 9.91
C GLU A 134 7.31 12.20 10.65
N VAL A 135 6.84 12.48 11.86
CA VAL A 135 6.05 11.55 12.67
C VAL A 135 4.57 11.89 12.53
N SER A 136 3.75 10.89 12.30
CA SER A 136 2.30 10.97 12.16
C SER A 136 1.63 9.75 12.80
N THR A 137 0.33 9.59 12.60
CA THR A 137 -0.40 8.38 12.99
C THR A 137 -1.14 7.77 11.81
N VAL A 138 -1.31 6.45 11.83
CA VAL A 138 -2.11 5.69 10.87
C VAL A 138 -2.99 4.69 11.61
N PRO A 139 -4.12 4.26 11.02
CA PRO A 139 -4.94 3.22 11.63
C PRO A 139 -4.18 1.90 11.73
N HIS A 140 -4.27 1.26 12.89
CA HIS A 140 -3.77 -0.09 13.09
C HIS A 140 -4.48 -1.07 12.16
N PHE A 141 -3.74 -1.96 11.50
CA PHE A 141 -4.25 -2.87 10.46
C PHE A 141 -5.40 -3.80 10.90
N ARG A 142 -5.64 -3.98 12.19
CA ARG A 142 -6.71 -4.83 12.76
C ARG A 142 -7.71 -4.10 13.63
N SER A 143 -7.22 -3.31 14.58
CA SER A 143 -8.06 -2.70 15.62
C SER A 143 -8.66 -1.37 15.20
N GLY A 144 -8.09 -0.71 14.17
CA GLY A 144 -8.43 0.65 13.81
C GLY A 144 -7.95 1.72 14.81
N ALA A 145 -7.29 1.32 15.91
CA ALA A 145 -6.64 2.26 16.82
C ALA A 145 -5.50 2.97 16.09
N GLU A 146 -5.17 4.19 16.49
CA GLU A 146 -4.02 4.89 15.92
C GLU A 146 -2.71 4.30 16.38
N VAL A 147 -1.78 4.11 15.45
CA VAL A 147 -0.39 3.73 15.70
C VAL A 147 0.54 4.77 15.08
N GLU A 148 1.72 4.91 15.67
CA GLU A 148 2.74 5.82 15.16
C GLU A 148 3.23 5.41 13.78
N ALA A 149 3.45 6.38 12.92
CA ALA A 149 4.00 6.21 11.60
C ALA A 149 5.07 7.26 11.30
N ILE A 150 6.09 6.86 10.56
CA ILE A 150 7.20 7.71 10.16
C ILE A 150 7.21 7.82 8.64
N GLY A 151 7.19 9.04 8.12
CA GLY A 151 7.23 9.34 6.69
C GLY A 151 8.55 10.03 6.32
N PHE A 152 9.19 9.62 5.22
CA PHE A 152 10.37 10.26 4.64
C PHE A 152 10.51 9.91 3.15
N TYR A 153 11.57 10.43 2.52
CA TYR A 153 11.89 10.13 1.13
C TYR A 153 13.24 9.44 1.00
N LEU A 154 13.33 8.45 0.11
CA LEU A 154 14.58 7.88 -0.38
C LEU A 154 14.72 8.24 -1.87
N GLY A 155 15.47 9.30 -2.16
CA GLY A 155 15.46 9.92 -3.48
C GLY A 155 14.06 10.46 -3.81
N ASP A 156 13.44 9.94 -4.86
CA ASP A 156 12.06 10.25 -5.29
C ASP A 156 11.00 9.33 -4.67
N ALA A 157 11.42 8.27 -3.98
CA ALA A 157 10.53 7.27 -3.42
C ALA A 157 9.98 7.72 -2.05
N PRO A 158 8.67 7.98 -1.90
CA PRO A 158 8.08 8.18 -0.59
C PRO A 158 8.13 6.86 0.20
N VAL A 159 8.42 6.97 1.48
CA VAL A 159 8.46 5.83 2.42
C VAL A 159 7.51 6.11 3.58
N LEU A 160 6.77 5.09 3.97
CA LEU A 160 5.93 5.09 5.16
C LEU A 160 6.30 3.88 6.03
N LEU A 161 6.71 4.12 7.26
CA LEU A 161 6.92 3.09 8.28
C LEU A 161 5.76 3.15 9.27
N SER A 162 4.98 2.08 9.40
CA SER A 162 3.96 1.95 10.46
C SER A 162 4.51 1.11 11.58
N LEU A 163 4.44 1.60 12.82
CA LEU A 163 5.11 1.02 13.98
C LEU A 163 4.11 0.24 14.84
N TYR A 164 4.38 -1.04 15.05
CA TYR A 164 3.54 -1.97 15.82
C TYR A 164 4.36 -2.64 16.91
N GLY A 165 3.71 -3.05 18.00
CA GLY A 165 4.34 -3.90 19.00
C GLY A 165 4.71 -5.28 18.45
N HIS A 166 5.69 -5.93 19.07
CA HIS A 166 6.16 -7.25 18.64
C HIS A 166 5.04 -8.31 18.67
N ASP A 167 4.11 -8.20 19.60
CA ASP A 167 2.97 -9.12 19.73
C ASP A 167 1.99 -9.04 18.55
N ASP A 168 1.94 -7.90 17.83
CA ASP A 168 1.11 -7.71 16.65
C ASP A 168 1.58 -8.53 15.46
N LEU A 169 2.85 -8.94 15.42
CA LEU A 169 3.41 -9.74 14.33
C LEU A 169 2.64 -11.06 14.13
N ARG A 170 2.28 -11.76 15.22
CA ARG A 170 1.48 -12.98 15.10
C ARG A 170 0.12 -12.73 14.49
N GLY A 171 -0.50 -11.60 14.81
CA GLY A 171 -1.76 -11.18 14.25
C GLY A 171 -1.65 -10.77 12.78
N ALA A 172 -0.56 -10.12 12.40
CA ALA A 172 -0.27 -9.71 11.04
C ALA A 172 -0.13 -10.91 10.07
N LEU A 173 0.38 -12.04 10.57
CA LEU A 173 0.62 -13.25 9.77
C LEU A 173 -0.58 -14.22 9.71
N ARG A 174 -1.62 -14.01 10.53
CA ARG A 174 -2.78 -14.91 10.65
C ARG A 174 -3.95 -14.61 9.71
N GLY A 175 -3.93 -13.54 8.96
CA GLY A 175 -5.05 -13.10 8.12
C GLY A 175 -4.88 -13.42 6.65
N GLY A 176 -5.71 -14.31 6.08
CA GLY A 176 -5.75 -14.62 4.66
C GLY A 176 -4.67 -15.60 4.17
N PRO A 177 -4.58 -15.87 2.87
CA PRO A 177 -3.51 -16.66 2.29
C PRO A 177 -2.15 -16.07 2.65
N ALA A 178 -1.22 -16.90 3.13
CA ALA A 178 0.12 -16.45 3.50
C ALA A 178 0.75 -15.64 2.37
N GLY A 179 1.17 -14.40 2.65
CA GLY A 179 1.80 -13.52 1.68
C GLY A 179 0.85 -12.71 0.79
N ALA A 180 -0.48 -12.78 0.96
CA ALA A 180 -1.41 -11.98 0.14
C ALA A 180 -1.28 -10.47 0.39
N GLU A 181 -1.19 -10.04 1.64
CA GLU A 181 -1.20 -8.61 2.01
C GLU A 181 0.19 -8.04 2.34
N ARG A 182 1.12 -8.89 2.74
CA ARG A 182 2.48 -8.49 3.15
C ARG A 182 3.46 -9.62 3.03
N GLY A 183 4.74 -9.28 2.99
CA GLY A 183 5.83 -10.25 3.01
C GLY A 183 7.08 -9.71 3.68
N ASN A 184 7.87 -10.64 4.22
CA ASN A 184 9.22 -10.34 4.69
C ASN A 184 10.18 -10.13 3.51
N ARG A 185 11.44 -9.83 3.83
CA ARG A 185 12.44 -9.54 2.80
C ARG A 185 12.68 -10.73 1.87
N ASP A 186 12.71 -11.96 2.38
CA ASP A 186 12.99 -13.15 1.56
C ASP A 186 11.87 -13.39 0.55
N ALA A 187 10.60 -13.28 0.98
CA ALA A 187 9.46 -13.35 0.08
C ALA A 187 9.45 -12.22 -0.98
N LEU A 188 9.98 -11.03 -0.65
CA LEU A 188 10.15 -9.95 -1.61
C LEU A 188 11.24 -10.25 -2.65
N LEU A 189 12.35 -10.86 -2.24
CA LEU A 189 13.43 -11.26 -3.16
C LEU A 189 12.95 -12.35 -4.13
N GLU A 190 12.20 -13.35 -3.66
CA GLU A 190 11.56 -14.35 -4.53
C GLU A 190 10.64 -13.71 -5.59
N ARG A 191 9.86 -12.68 -5.23
CA ARG A 191 9.02 -11.94 -6.20
C ARG A 191 9.84 -11.15 -7.22
N LEU A 192 11.01 -10.64 -6.83
CA LEU A 192 11.93 -9.97 -7.76
C LEU A 192 12.55 -10.94 -8.77
N GLU A 193 12.89 -12.15 -8.34
CA GLU A 193 13.43 -13.21 -9.21
C GLU A 193 12.38 -13.73 -10.20
N GLN A 194 11.12 -13.85 -9.79
CA GLN A 194 10.02 -14.29 -10.65
C GLN A 194 9.62 -13.25 -11.71
N ALA A 195 9.95 -11.98 -11.49
CA ALA A 195 9.62 -10.88 -12.40
C ALA A 195 10.78 -10.50 -13.36
N ALA A 196 11.94 -11.15 -13.26
CA ALA A 196 13.13 -10.90 -14.06
C ALA A 196 13.13 -11.79 -15.31
#